data_f4363fb075d8d2d9ae3b334d7bc1cdf7
#
_entry.id   f4363fb075d8d2d9ae3b334d7bc1cdf7
#
_cell.length_a   1.000
_cell.length_b   1.000
_cell.length_c   1.000
_cell.angle_alpha   90.00
_cell.angle_beta   90.00
_cell.angle_gamma   90.00
#
_symmetry.space_group_name_H-M   'P 1'
#
loop_
_entity.id
_entity.type
_entity.pdbx_description
1 polymer ?
#
loop_
_entity_poly.entity_id
_entity_poly.type
_entity_poly.pdbx_seq_one_letter_code
_entity_poly.pdbx_strand_id
1 'polypeptide(L)'
;GGGDGDVRINIRGFNQRNVAGMIDGVPMNDMENGWVYWSNWDGVADASHSIQMQRGLSAVNLATPSIGGTMNIITNPAAQEKGGRFKQELGAGSFLKTTINYNTGLMGNLAVSANLVRKTGEGVIDKTWTDAWAYYLGASYQLNETNRFELYAIGAPQRHGQNLYKQNAAAYDQAFATGMDGYDAGAVADDGEFVELGRNFNQNWAPVSSDYKGKQYWYMYGEGGLFGGGNVDRHSPDFLNERENFFHKPLVNLNHYLTINDQMRVNSILYWSGGSGGGT
;
A
#
# COMPACT_ATOMS: atom_id res chain seq x y z
N GLY A 1 -5.83 -0.95 -10.20
CA GLY A 1 -6.49 -1.78 -9.24
C GLY A 1 -7.77 -1.15 -8.75
N GLY A 2 -8.83 -1.91 -8.64
CA GLY A 2 -10.16 -1.42 -8.24
C GLY A 2 -10.36 -1.28 -6.73
N GLY A 3 -9.31 -1.16 -5.95
CA GLY A 3 -9.39 -1.06 -4.51
C GLY A 3 -8.09 -0.56 -3.91
N ASP A 4 -7.81 -0.94 -2.70
CA ASP A 4 -6.53 -0.68 -2.06
C ASP A 4 -5.41 -1.44 -2.75
N GLY A 5 -4.37 -0.76 -3.12
CA GLY A 5 -3.21 -1.31 -3.78
C GLY A 5 -2.03 -0.38 -3.65
N ASP A 6 -0.91 -0.75 -4.28
CA ASP A 6 0.26 0.09 -4.26
C ASP A 6 0.05 1.39 -5.03
N VAL A 7 0.37 2.48 -4.39
CA VAL A 7 0.45 3.81 -5.01
C VAL A 7 1.76 3.91 -5.78
N ARG A 8 1.71 4.58 -6.93
CA ARG A 8 2.91 4.89 -7.72
C ARG A 8 3.21 6.37 -7.64
N ILE A 9 4.43 6.70 -7.23
CA ILE A 9 4.90 8.08 -7.16
C ILE A 9 5.79 8.35 -8.36
N ASN A 10 5.49 9.44 -9.06
CA ASN A 10 6.32 9.95 -10.15
C ASN A 10 6.73 11.40 -9.84
N ILE A 11 8.01 11.71 -9.97
CA ILE A 11 8.55 13.05 -9.77
C ILE A 11 9.23 13.48 -11.06
N ARG A 12 8.74 14.51 -11.72
CA ARG A 12 9.29 15.06 -12.98
C ARG A 12 9.49 14.01 -14.09
N GLY A 13 8.57 13.06 -14.21
CA GLY A 13 8.68 11.96 -15.19
C GLY A 13 9.53 10.79 -14.74
N PHE A 14 10.28 10.89 -13.66
CA PHE A 14 10.96 9.73 -13.04
C PHE A 14 9.97 8.91 -12.25
N ASN A 15 9.96 7.60 -12.47
CA ASN A 15 9.17 6.68 -11.67
C ASN A 15 9.82 6.48 -10.27
N GLN A 16 9.08 5.86 -9.35
CA GLN A 16 9.54 5.70 -7.96
C GLN A 16 10.82 4.89 -7.76
N ARG A 17 11.27 4.10 -8.74
CA ARG A 17 12.57 3.39 -8.67
C ARG A 17 13.76 4.36 -8.67
N ASN A 18 13.55 5.57 -9.18
CA ASN A 18 14.54 6.63 -9.27
C ASN A 18 14.32 7.73 -8.21
N VAL A 19 13.44 7.48 -7.26
CA VAL A 19 13.10 8.38 -6.15
C VAL A 19 13.43 7.69 -4.84
N ALA A 20 14.29 8.29 -4.02
CA ALA A 20 14.54 7.76 -2.68
C ALA A 20 13.32 8.03 -1.78
N GLY A 21 12.65 6.97 -1.34
CA GLY A 21 11.61 7.01 -0.33
C GLY A 21 12.18 6.69 1.05
N MET A 22 11.92 7.53 2.05
CA MET A 22 12.41 7.32 3.41
C MET A 22 11.30 7.55 4.43
N ILE A 23 11.42 6.86 5.57
CA ILE A 23 10.63 7.09 6.78
C ILE A 23 11.62 7.32 7.92
N ASP A 24 11.58 8.50 8.53
CA ASP A 24 12.49 8.92 9.62
C ASP A 24 13.97 8.65 9.29
N GLY A 25 14.35 8.85 8.00
CA GLY A 25 15.70 8.65 7.49
C GLY A 25 16.05 7.22 7.07
N VAL A 26 15.17 6.23 7.30
CA VAL A 26 15.38 4.85 6.85
C VAL A 26 14.93 4.69 5.40
N PRO A 27 15.78 4.19 4.49
CA PRO A 27 15.41 3.93 3.10
C PRO A 27 14.34 2.82 2.98
N MET A 28 13.31 3.07 2.19
CA MET A 28 12.18 2.15 2.00
C MET A 28 12.19 1.46 0.63
N ASN A 29 13.03 1.92 -0.29
CA ASN A 29 13.13 1.31 -1.60
C ASN A 29 13.61 -0.14 -1.47
N ASP A 30 12.93 -1.02 -2.19
CA ASP A 30 13.32 -2.41 -2.30
C ASP A 30 14.70 -2.55 -2.96
N MET A 31 15.57 -3.36 -2.38
CA MET A 31 16.96 -3.45 -2.82
C MET A 31 17.13 -4.22 -4.14
N GLU A 32 16.15 -5.03 -4.51
CA GLU A 32 16.17 -5.82 -5.74
C GLU A 32 15.70 -5.00 -6.95
N ASN A 33 14.57 -4.30 -6.80
CA ASN A 33 13.90 -3.65 -7.93
C ASN A 33 13.72 -2.14 -7.80
N GLY A 34 14.09 -1.56 -6.65
CA GLY A 34 14.01 -0.12 -6.37
C GLY A 34 12.60 0.41 -6.09
N TRP A 35 11.57 -0.45 -6.05
CA TRP A 35 10.21 -0.01 -5.76
C TRP A 35 10.00 0.30 -4.27
N VAL A 36 9.08 1.20 -3.99
CA VAL A 36 8.48 1.33 -2.67
C VAL A 36 7.07 0.76 -2.74
N TYR A 37 6.81 -0.30 -2.01
CA TYR A 37 5.48 -0.90 -1.85
C TYR A 37 4.74 -0.15 -0.76
N TRP A 38 4.07 0.94 -1.13
CA TRP A 38 3.43 1.86 -0.18
C TRP A 38 2.34 1.22 0.67
N SER A 39 1.73 0.16 0.19
CA SER A 39 0.77 -0.62 0.97
C SER A 39 1.37 -1.22 2.24
N ASN A 40 2.69 -1.48 2.26
CA ASN A 40 3.39 -1.96 3.45
C ASN A 40 3.56 -0.89 4.53
N TRP A 41 3.33 0.37 4.18
CA TRP A 41 3.48 1.55 5.02
C TRP A 41 2.16 2.33 5.16
N ASP A 42 1.05 1.64 4.92
CA ASP A 42 -0.28 2.24 5.10
C ASP A 42 -0.42 2.74 6.55
N GLY A 43 -1.04 3.91 6.70
CA GLY A 43 -1.16 4.57 8.01
C GLY A 43 0.04 5.40 8.47
N VAL A 44 1.23 5.30 7.84
CA VAL A 44 2.37 6.16 8.20
C VAL A 44 2.07 7.65 7.96
N ALA A 45 1.28 7.95 6.93
CA ALA A 45 0.85 9.31 6.65
C ALA A 45 -0.04 9.90 7.77
N ASP A 46 -0.83 9.06 8.45
CA ASP A 46 -1.65 9.48 9.60
C ASP A 46 -0.82 9.77 10.85
N ALA A 47 0.41 9.23 10.93
CA ALA A 47 1.37 9.45 12.00
C ALA A 47 2.40 10.55 11.66
N SER A 48 2.44 11.01 10.41
CA SER A 48 3.46 11.96 9.95
C SER A 48 3.27 13.37 10.54
N HIS A 49 4.39 13.98 10.92
CA HIS A 49 4.47 15.40 11.25
C HIS A 49 4.66 16.24 9.98
N SER A 50 5.55 15.79 9.10
CA SER A 50 5.84 16.46 7.84
C SER A 50 6.33 15.48 6.77
N ILE A 51 6.16 15.89 5.50
CA ILE A 51 6.74 15.18 4.36
C ILE A 51 7.68 16.17 3.66
N GLN A 52 8.96 15.84 3.69
CA GLN A 52 9.98 16.62 2.99
C GLN A 52 10.20 16.02 1.61
N MET A 53 10.12 16.88 0.59
CA MET A 53 10.34 16.47 -0.79
C MET A 53 11.43 17.34 -1.42
N GLN A 54 12.53 16.71 -1.83
CA GLN A 54 13.57 17.31 -2.62
C GLN A 54 13.47 16.83 -4.07
N ARG A 55 13.45 17.75 -5.01
CA ARG A 55 13.37 17.46 -6.45
C ARG A 55 14.76 17.51 -7.08
N GLY A 56 15.05 16.51 -7.94
CA GLY A 56 16.35 16.40 -8.62
C GLY A 56 17.39 15.67 -7.79
N LEU A 57 18.64 15.72 -8.22
CA LEU A 57 19.76 15.07 -7.53
C LEU A 57 19.83 15.53 -6.07
N SER A 58 19.82 14.56 -5.18
CA SER A 58 20.01 14.84 -3.77
C SER A 58 21.48 15.18 -3.50
N ALA A 59 21.69 16.30 -2.80
CA ALA A 59 23.02 16.67 -2.29
C ALA A 59 23.47 15.78 -1.11
N VAL A 60 22.61 14.88 -0.65
CA VAL A 60 22.88 13.99 0.49
C VAL A 60 23.39 12.66 -0.05
N ASN A 61 24.43 12.11 0.56
CA ASN A 61 24.89 10.73 0.36
C ASN A 61 23.81 9.75 0.88
N LEU A 62 22.83 9.48 0.04
CA LEU A 62 21.81 8.46 0.34
C LEU A 62 22.28 7.13 -0.25
N ALA A 63 22.08 6.06 0.52
CA ALA A 63 22.36 4.70 0.07
C ALA A 63 21.46 4.27 -1.10
N THR A 64 20.41 5.03 -1.42
CA THR A 64 19.43 4.74 -2.45
C THR A 64 19.58 5.72 -3.62
N PRO A 65 19.49 5.26 -4.88
CA PRO A 65 19.51 6.13 -6.05
C PRO A 65 18.40 7.20 -5.99
N SER A 66 18.73 8.45 -6.25
CA SER A 66 17.78 9.55 -6.13
C SER A 66 17.91 10.60 -7.22
N ILE A 67 18.05 10.17 -8.48
CA ILE A 67 18.13 11.12 -9.63
C ILE A 67 16.82 11.88 -9.85
N GLY A 68 15.67 11.27 -9.52
CA GLY A 68 14.35 11.90 -9.62
C GLY A 68 14.03 12.80 -8.43
N GLY A 69 14.64 12.54 -7.28
CA GLY A 69 14.40 13.27 -6.03
C GLY A 69 14.34 12.39 -4.82
N THR A 70 14.08 13.00 -3.68
CA THR A 70 13.97 12.32 -2.37
C THR A 70 12.67 12.73 -1.70
N MET A 71 11.98 11.75 -1.13
CA MET A 71 10.83 11.96 -0.26
C MET A 71 11.13 11.35 1.11
N ASN A 72 11.08 12.15 2.17
CA ASN A 72 11.26 11.69 3.53
C ASN A 72 10.01 12.03 4.36
N ILE A 73 9.38 11.00 4.90
CA ILE A 73 8.25 11.11 5.83
C ILE A 73 8.82 11.19 7.23
N ILE A 74 8.51 12.27 7.95
CA ILE A 74 9.04 12.56 9.28
C ILE A 74 7.90 12.51 10.27
N THR A 75 8.04 11.71 11.33
CA THR A 75 7.02 11.54 12.37
C THR A 75 7.21 12.47 13.56
N ASN A 76 8.44 12.69 14.01
CA ASN A 76 8.89 13.63 15.05
C ASN A 76 7.95 13.76 16.28
N PRO A 77 7.98 12.82 17.23
CA PRO A 77 7.14 12.87 18.44
C PRO A 77 7.31 14.12 19.29
N ALA A 78 8.54 14.67 19.35
CA ALA A 78 8.84 15.85 20.17
C ALA A 78 8.21 17.15 19.64
N ALA A 79 7.87 17.20 18.34
CA ALA A 79 7.22 18.36 17.73
C ALA A 79 5.69 18.28 17.79
N GLN A 80 5.12 17.18 18.29
CA GLN A 80 3.68 17.02 18.40
C GLN A 80 3.17 17.64 19.69
N GLU A 81 2.06 18.35 19.61
CA GLU A 81 1.35 18.86 20.80
C GLU A 81 0.63 17.71 21.52
N LYS A 82 0.46 17.85 22.85
CA LYS A 82 -0.31 16.90 23.63
C LYS A 82 -1.76 16.87 23.16
N GLY A 83 -2.24 15.68 22.80
CA GLY A 83 -3.64 15.51 22.40
C GLY A 83 -3.90 14.16 21.76
N GLY A 84 -5.18 13.89 21.58
CA GLY A 84 -5.65 12.71 20.87
C GLY A 84 -6.55 13.11 19.71
N ARG A 85 -6.54 12.29 18.65
CA ARG A 85 -7.44 12.44 17.52
C ARG A 85 -8.10 11.10 17.23
N PHE A 86 -9.41 11.14 17.09
CA PHE A 86 -10.19 10.06 16.51
C PHE A 86 -10.72 10.54 15.15
N LYS A 87 -10.49 9.74 14.11
CA LYS A 87 -10.96 10.03 12.76
C LYS A 87 -11.67 8.81 12.20
N GLN A 88 -12.87 9.02 11.67
CA GLN A 88 -13.65 7.99 10.98
C GLN A 88 -13.85 8.44 9.54
N GLU A 89 -13.48 7.58 8.59
CA GLU A 89 -13.66 7.80 7.16
C GLU A 89 -14.58 6.73 6.62
N LEU A 90 -15.56 7.16 5.82
CA LEU A 90 -16.57 6.31 5.19
C LEU A 90 -16.49 6.53 3.68
N GLY A 91 -16.71 5.47 2.92
CA GLY A 91 -16.67 5.55 1.45
C GLY A 91 -17.56 4.52 0.78
N ALA A 92 -17.58 4.54 -0.53
CA ALA A 92 -18.26 3.54 -1.34
C ALA A 92 -17.68 2.13 -1.08
N GLY A 93 -18.46 1.07 -1.35
CA GLY A 93 -18.01 -0.31 -1.13
C GLY A 93 -17.81 -0.64 0.34
N SER A 94 -18.67 -0.14 1.21
CA SER A 94 -18.57 -0.35 2.67
C SER A 94 -17.20 0.04 3.24
N PHE A 95 -16.49 0.96 2.58
CA PHE A 95 -15.18 1.41 3.04
C PHE A 95 -15.31 2.08 4.40
N LEU A 96 -14.52 1.60 5.33
CA LEU A 96 -14.44 2.08 6.70
C LEU A 96 -12.97 2.18 7.11
N LYS A 97 -12.52 3.41 7.44
CA LYS A 97 -11.20 3.61 8.03
C LYS A 97 -11.33 4.33 9.35
N THR A 98 -10.83 3.72 10.40
CA THR A 98 -10.78 4.28 11.74
C THR A 98 -9.34 4.57 12.10
N THR A 99 -9.04 5.80 12.49
CA THR A 99 -7.71 6.22 12.94
C THR A 99 -7.81 6.74 14.36
N ILE A 100 -6.96 6.23 15.24
CA ILE A 100 -6.78 6.70 16.62
C ILE A 100 -5.33 7.14 16.75
N ASN A 101 -5.13 8.40 17.11
CA ASN A 101 -3.81 8.96 17.36
C ASN A 101 -3.76 9.56 18.75
N TYR A 102 -2.64 9.42 19.44
CA TYR A 102 -2.38 10.08 20.71
C TYR A 102 -0.92 10.51 20.81
N ASN A 103 -0.72 11.75 21.25
CA ASN A 103 0.57 12.36 21.49
C ASN A 103 0.63 12.87 22.91
N THR A 104 1.72 12.56 23.61
CA THR A 104 1.90 13.07 24.99
C THR A 104 2.30 14.54 25.03
N GLY A 105 2.78 15.07 23.88
CA GLY A 105 3.58 16.27 23.88
C GLY A 105 4.91 16.04 24.61
N LEU A 106 5.68 17.08 24.79
CA LEU A 106 6.93 17.03 25.53
C LEU A 106 6.67 16.99 27.05
N MET A 107 7.05 15.89 27.70
CA MET A 107 6.97 15.67 29.15
C MET A 107 8.39 15.72 29.71
N GLY A 108 8.88 16.89 30.11
CA GLY A 108 10.28 17.07 30.42
C GLY A 108 11.15 16.77 29.20
N ASN A 109 11.93 15.69 29.26
CA ASN A 109 12.83 15.29 28.19
C ASN A 109 12.25 14.19 27.27
N LEU A 110 11.04 13.71 27.51
CA LEU A 110 10.40 12.59 26.80
C LEU A 110 9.15 13.05 26.06
N ALA A 111 8.99 12.60 24.84
CA ALA A 111 7.73 12.68 24.10
C ALA A 111 7.41 11.31 23.48
N VAL A 112 6.13 10.94 23.48
CA VAL A 112 5.64 9.69 22.92
C VAL A 112 4.45 9.98 21.99
N SER A 113 4.43 9.33 20.84
CA SER A 113 3.33 9.38 19.89
C SER A 113 2.92 7.95 19.51
N ALA A 114 1.62 7.71 19.44
CA ALA A 114 1.07 6.43 18.99
C ALA A 114 -0.03 6.66 17.96
N ASN A 115 -0.09 5.82 16.95
CA ASN A 115 -1.16 5.84 15.95
C ASN A 115 -1.60 4.41 15.65
N LEU A 116 -2.89 4.20 15.58
CA LEU A 116 -3.51 2.92 15.21
C LEU A 116 -4.56 3.17 14.14
N VAL A 117 -4.49 2.40 13.07
CA VAL A 117 -5.45 2.48 11.96
C VAL A 117 -6.07 1.11 11.73
N ARG A 118 -7.37 1.07 11.55
CA ARG A 118 -8.12 -0.07 11.05
C ARG A 118 -8.79 0.33 9.75
N LYS A 119 -8.61 -0.47 8.70
CA LYS A 119 -9.18 -0.21 7.38
C LYS A 119 -9.82 -1.47 6.83
N THR A 120 -11.07 -1.35 6.39
CA THR A 120 -11.83 -2.41 5.71
C THR A 120 -12.63 -1.80 4.59
N GLY A 121 -13.01 -2.60 3.61
CA GLY A 121 -13.91 -2.19 2.53
C GLY A 121 -13.90 -3.16 1.36
N GLU A 122 -14.89 -2.99 0.51
CA GLU A 122 -14.98 -3.68 -0.78
C GLU A 122 -14.42 -2.76 -1.87
N GLY A 123 -13.77 -3.34 -2.87
CA GLY A 123 -13.32 -2.58 -4.05
C GLY A 123 -14.46 -2.36 -5.04
N VAL A 124 -14.21 -1.54 -6.05
CA VAL A 124 -15.13 -1.34 -7.19
C VAL A 124 -15.25 -2.63 -8.02
N ILE A 125 -14.15 -3.36 -8.15
CA ILE A 125 -14.14 -4.67 -8.81
C ILE A 125 -14.48 -5.74 -7.76
N ASP A 126 -15.30 -6.71 -8.13
CA ASP A 126 -15.72 -7.79 -7.25
C ASP A 126 -14.50 -8.51 -6.64
N LYS A 127 -14.57 -8.84 -5.38
CA LYS A 127 -13.51 -9.52 -4.61
C LYS A 127 -12.17 -8.77 -4.51
N THR A 128 -12.17 -7.47 -4.71
CA THR A 128 -11.01 -6.61 -4.43
C THR A 128 -11.16 -5.89 -3.07
N TRP A 129 -11.60 -6.61 -2.08
CA TRP A 129 -11.75 -6.14 -0.70
C TRP A 129 -10.41 -5.85 -0.04
N THR A 130 -10.44 -5.05 1.02
CA THR A 130 -9.28 -4.77 1.88
C THR A 130 -9.58 -5.07 3.34
N ASP A 131 -8.60 -5.60 4.04
CA ASP A 131 -8.58 -5.83 5.49
C ASP A 131 -7.18 -5.50 5.99
N ALA A 132 -7.02 -4.35 6.61
CA ALA A 132 -5.72 -3.85 6.99
C ALA A 132 -5.74 -3.20 8.38
N TRP A 133 -4.62 -3.37 9.06
CA TRP A 133 -4.23 -2.60 10.22
C TRP A 133 -2.98 -1.80 9.92
N ALA A 134 -2.79 -0.70 10.60
CA ALA A 134 -1.50 -0.03 10.65
C ALA A 134 -1.25 0.49 12.06
N TYR A 135 -0.01 0.42 12.47
CA TYR A 135 0.41 0.91 13.78
C TYR A 135 1.70 1.72 13.68
N TYR A 136 1.80 2.70 14.52
CA TYR A 136 2.99 3.48 14.73
C TYR A 136 3.14 3.76 16.23
N LEU A 137 4.36 3.59 16.73
CA LEU A 137 4.78 4.02 18.05
C LEU A 137 6.10 4.76 17.91
N GLY A 138 6.17 5.99 18.35
CA GLY A 138 7.37 6.82 18.35
C GLY A 138 7.65 7.38 19.74
N ALA A 139 8.93 7.42 20.11
CA ALA A 139 9.39 8.06 21.32
C ALA A 139 10.63 8.91 21.02
N SER A 140 10.68 10.12 21.55
CA SER A 140 11.85 11.00 21.48
C SER A 140 12.31 11.31 22.90
N TYR A 141 13.60 11.13 23.17
CA TYR A 141 14.20 11.37 24.47
C TYR A 141 15.44 12.25 24.35
N GLN A 142 15.39 13.44 24.95
CA GLN A 142 16.53 14.35 25.05
C GLN A 142 17.34 13.96 26.28
N LEU A 143 18.45 13.23 26.08
CA LEU A 143 19.31 12.78 27.18
C LEU A 143 20.01 13.97 27.86
N ASN A 144 20.55 14.89 27.04
CA ASN A 144 21.18 16.12 27.47
C ASN A 144 21.19 17.14 26.31
N GLU A 145 21.80 18.29 26.45
CA GLU A 145 21.82 19.34 25.43
C GLU A 145 22.41 18.92 24.07
N THR A 146 23.28 17.91 24.08
CA THR A 146 24.00 17.45 22.89
C THR A 146 23.49 16.12 22.33
N ASN A 147 22.72 15.34 23.10
CA ASN A 147 22.30 13.99 22.70
C ASN A 147 20.79 13.83 22.74
N ARG A 148 20.20 13.44 21.63
CA ARG A 148 18.81 13.06 21.51
C ARG A 148 18.69 11.68 20.87
N PHE A 149 17.79 10.86 21.41
CA PHE A 149 17.43 9.55 20.86
C PHE A 149 15.98 9.54 20.41
N GLU A 150 15.71 8.86 19.32
CA GLU A 150 14.36 8.61 18.83
C GLU A 150 14.20 7.14 18.47
N LEU A 151 13.17 6.51 19.02
CA LEU A 151 12.81 5.12 18.75
C LEU A 151 11.48 5.08 18.03
N TYR A 152 11.40 4.34 16.94
CA TYR A 152 10.20 4.17 16.13
C TYR A 152 9.91 2.70 15.89
N ALA A 153 8.62 2.35 15.92
CA ALA A 153 8.10 1.07 15.50
C ALA A 153 6.90 1.30 14.57
N ILE A 154 6.96 0.76 13.37
CA ILE A 154 5.96 0.96 12.32
C ILE A 154 5.64 -0.39 11.68
N GLY A 155 4.38 -0.61 11.34
CA GLY A 155 3.97 -1.75 10.55
C GLY A 155 2.53 -1.62 10.06
N ALA A 156 2.24 -2.29 8.96
CA ALA A 156 0.93 -2.29 8.33
C ALA A 156 0.56 -3.72 7.86
N PRO A 157 0.15 -4.60 8.78
CA PRO A 157 -0.38 -5.90 8.38
C PRO A 157 -1.65 -5.70 7.56
N GLN A 158 -1.64 -6.26 6.36
CA GLN A 158 -2.72 -6.11 5.40
C GLN A 158 -3.04 -7.40 4.67
N ARG A 159 -4.27 -7.50 4.22
CA ARG A 159 -4.74 -8.51 3.29
C ARG A 159 -5.73 -7.86 2.32
N HIS A 160 -5.65 -8.17 1.05
CA HIS A 160 -6.57 -7.63 0.06
C HIS A 160 -6.71 -8.55 -1.14
N GLY A 161 -7.87 -8.52 -1.77
CA GLY A 161 -8.11 -9.13 -3.07
C GLY A 161 -7.60 -8.23 -4.20
N GLN A 162 -7.17 -8.84 -5.30
CA GLN A 162 -6.59 -8.13 -6.45
C GLN A 162 -7.28 -8.50 -7.75
N ASN A 163 -7.21 -7.58 -8.73
CA ASN A 163 -7.45 -7.82 -10.14
C ASN A 163 -6.24 -7.30 -10.92
N LEU A 164 -5.36 -8.21 -11.34
CA LEU A 164 -4.05 -7.86 -11.90
C LEU A 164 -3.98 -7.86 -13.42
N TYR A 165 -4.91 -8.53 -14.09
CA TYR A 165 -4.84 -8.70 -15.53
C TYR A 165 -5.62 -7.60 -16.26
N LYS A 166 -5.13 -7.26 -17.43
CA LYS A 166 -5.86 -6.39 -18.36
C LYS A 166 -6.93 -7.21 -19.06
N GLN A 167 -8.10 -6.63 -19.19
CA GLN A 167 -9.23 -7.16 -19.95
C GLN A 167 -9.53 -6.25 -21.13
N ASN A 168 -10.16 -6.82 -22.16
CA ASN A 168 -10.78 -6.01 -23.19
C ASN A 168 -11.89 -5.14 -22.57
N ALA A 169 -11.96 -3.88 -22.95
CA ALA A 169 -12.97 -2.96 -22.44
C ALA A 169 -14.40 -3.45 -22.64
N ALA A 170 -14.65 -4.17 -23.73
CA ALA A 170 -15.96 -4.75 -24.04
C ALA A 170 -16.40 -5.82 -23.01
N ALA A 171 -15.47 -6.45 -22.30
CA ALA A 171 -15.82 -7.37 -21.22
C ALA A 171 -16.53 -6.66 -20.06
N TYR A 172 -16.24 -5.38 -19.88
CA TYR A 172 -16.83 -4.54 -18.84
C TYR A 172 -18.05 -3.77 -19.32
N ASP A 173 -17.99 -3.25 -20.55
CA ASP A 173 -19.03 -2.41 -21.15
C ASP A 173 -18.83 -2.37 -22.67
N GLN A 174 -19.66 -3.09 -23.40
CA GLN A 174 -19.54 -3.22 -24.87
C GLN A 174 -19.90 -1.90 -25.58
N ALA A 175 -20.90 -1.19 -25.08
CA ALA A 175 -21.30 0.09 -25.67
C ALA A 175 -20.18 1.14 -25.53
N PHE A 176 -19.51 1.18 -24.38
CA PHE A 176 -18.36 2.04 -24.17
C PHE A 176 -17.19 1.66 -25.09
N ALA A 177 -16.88 0.36 -25.21
CA ALA A 177 -15.79 -0.12 -26.05
C ALA A 177 -16.00 0.24 -27.53
N THR A 178 -17.24 0.12 -28.03
CA THR A 178 -17.60 0.44 -29.43
C THR A 178 -17.38 1.94 -29.73
N GLY A 179 -17.47 2.80 -28.72
CA GLY A 179 -17.20 4.24 -28.86
C GLY A 179 -15.71 4.62 -28.79
N MET A 180 -14.81 3.69 -28.56
CA MET A 180 -13.38 3.97 -28.46
C MET A 180 -12.72 4.02 -29.85
N ASP A 181 -11.84 5.00 -30.07
CA ASP A 181 -11.04 5.09 -31.30
C ASP A 181 -10.21 3.83 -31.52
N GLY A 182 -10.33 3.24 -32.70
CA GLY A 182 -9.58 2.05 -33.07
C GLY A 182 -10.09 0.74 -32.47
N TYR A 183 -11.26 0.73 -31.83
CA TYR A 183 -11.87 -0.51 -31.40
C TYR A 183 -12.46 -1.27 -32.59
N ASP A 184 -12.00 -2.51 -32.78
CA ASP A 184 -12.51 -3.43 -33.81
C ASP A 184 -13.30 -4.55 -33.13
N ALA A 185 -14.62 -4.49 -33.22
CA ALA A 185 -15.50 -5.51 -32.67
C ALA A 185 -15.30 -6.89 -33.34
N GLY A 186 -14.90 -6.90 -34.62
CA GLY A 186 -14.66 -8.13 -35.38
C GLY A 186 -13.38 -8.88 -34.96
N ALA A 187 -12.42 -8.17 -34.39
CA ALA A 187 -11.16 -8.77 -33.92
C ALA A 187 -11.31 -9.56 -32.59
N VAL A 188 -12.44 -9.43 -31.93
CA VAL A 188 -12.66 -10.01 -30.59
C VAL A 188 -13.60 -11.22 -30.62
N ALA A 189 -14.37 -11.38 -31.68
CA ALA A 189 -15.37 -12.42 -31.82
C ALA A 189 -14.87 -13.54 -32.75
N ASP A 190 -14.30 -14.57 -32.18
CA ASP A 190 -13.95 -15.78 -32.95
C ASP A 190 -15.23 -16.57 -33.34
N ASP A 191 -16.32 -16.46 -32.59
CA ASP A 191 -17.58 -17.18 -32.83
C ASP A 191 -18.87 -16.34 -32.64
N GLY A 192 -18.78 -15.03 -32.69
CA GLY A 192 -19.97 -14.17 -32.82
C GLY A 192 -20.66 -13.73 -31.55
N GLU A 193 -20.34 -14.21 -30.37
CA GLU A 193 -20.92 -13.75 -29.12
C GLU A 193 -19.85 -13.37 -28.08
N PHE A 194 -19.56 -12.08 -28.00
CA PHE A 194 -18.80 -11.53 -26.91
C PHE A 194 -19.75 -11.28 -25.72
N VAL A 195 -19.48 -11.94 -24.61
CA VAL A 195 -20.32 -11.78 -23.41
C VAL A 195 -19.83 -10.59 -22.58
N GLU A 196 -20.67 -9.57 -22.45
CA GLU A 196 -20.44 -8.49 -21.50
C GLU A 196 -20.62 -9.02 -20.06
N LEU A 197 -19.58 -8.90 -19.23
CA LEU A 197 -19.54 -9.40 -17.85
C LEU A 197 -19.82 -8.29 -16.82
N GLY A 198 -19.80 -7.05 -17.28
CA GLY A 198 -20.10 -5.87 -16.48
C GLY A 198 -18.90 -5.25 -15.79
N ARG A 199 -19.09 -4.01 -15.32
CA ARG A 199 -18.02 -3.12 -14.83
C ARG A 199 -17.26 -3.63 -13.62
N ASN A 200 -17.87 -4.50 -12.83
CA ASN A 200 -17.28 -5.01 -11.59
C ASN A 200 -16.61 -6.36 -11.78
N PHE A 201 -16.55 -6.87 -12.99
CA PHE A 201 -16.01 -8.17 -13.28
C PHE A 201 -14.56 -8.32 -12.82
N ASN A 202 -14.28 -9.40 -12.10
CA ASN A 202 -12.94 -9.82 -11.70
C ASN A 202 -12.62 -11.18 -12.32
N GLN A 203 -11.71 -11.21 -13.27
CA GLN A 203 -11.31 -12.45 -13.93
C GLN A 203 -10.53 -13.43 -13.03
N ASN A 204 -10.01 -12.94 -11.91
CA ASN A 204 -9.30 -13.77 -10.93
C ASN A 204 -10.24 -14.44 -9.93
N TRP A 205 -11.52 -14.21 -10.05
CA TRP A 205 -12.53 -14.82 -9.23
C TRP A 205 -13.12 -16.04 -9.94
N ALA A 206 -12.68 -17.25 -9.53
CA ALA A 206 -13.05 -18.50 -10.16
C ALA A 206 -14.20 -19.20 -9.43
N PRO A 207 -15.12 -19.88 -10.15
CA PRO A 207 -16.12 -20.72 -9.53
C PRO A 207 -15.48 -21.98 -8.92
N VAL A 208 -15.97 -22.40 -7.77
CA VAL A 208 -15.59 -23.65 -7.12
C VAL A 208 -16.82 -24.52 -6.90
N SER A 209 -16.67 -25.84 -6.98
CA SER A 209 -17.76 -26.75 -6.67
C SER A 209 -18.04 -26.82 -5.17
N SER A 210 -19.25 -27.24 -4.78
CA SER A 210 -19.65 -27.37 -3.38
C SER A 210 -18.83 -28.41 -2.59
N ASP A 211 -18.11 -29.29 -3.30
CA ASP A 211 -17.21 -30.29 -2.74
C ASP A 211 -15.71 -29.88 -2.85
N TYR A 212 -15.43 -28.64 -3.19
CA TYR A 212 -14.08 -28.11 -3.28
C TYR A 212 -13.29 -28.29 -1.99
N LYS A 213 -12.12 -28.92 -2.10
CA LYS A 213 -11.26 -29.26 -0.96
C LYS A 213 -9.89 -28.56 -1.01
N GLY A 214 -9.87 -27.32 -1.42
CA GLY A 214 -8.67 -26.49 -1.38
C GLY A 214 -7.66 -26.73 -2.50
N LYS A 215 -8.07 -27.32 -3.62
CA LYS A 215 -7.24 -27.39 -4.83
C LYS A 215 -7.79 -26.46 -5.88
N GLN A 216 -6.94 -25.55 -6.38
CA GLN A 216 -7.25 -24.73 -7.53
C GLN A 216 -7.16 -25.55 -8.80
N TYR A 217 -8.18 -25.47 -9.66
CA TYR A 217 -8.13 -25.96 -11.02
C TYR A 217 -8.08 -24.77 -11.97
N TRP A 218 -6.97 -24.63 -12.66
CA TRP A 218 -6.88 -23.81 -13.85
C TRP A 218 -7.43 -24.59 -15.03
N TYR A 219 -8.59 -24.18 -15.50
CA TYR A 219 -9.11 -24.66 -16.77
C TYR A 219 -8.86 -23.58 -17.82
N MET A 220 -7.70 -23.64 -18.48
CA MET A 220 -7.37 -22.66 -19.52
C MET A 220 -8.01 -22.96 -20.88
N TYR A 221 -8.38 -24.22 -21.14
CA TYR A 221 -8.94 -24.63 -22.43
C TYR A 221 -9.96 -25.76 -22.21
N GLY A 222 -11.25 -25.49 -22.41
CA GLY A 222 -12.31 -26.48 -22.37
C GLY A 222 -13.62 -25.92 -22.89
N GLU A 223 -14.56 -26.77 -23.26
CA GLU A 223 -15.92 -26.38 -23.62
C GLU A 223 -16.52 -25.59 -22.47
N GLY A 224 -16.69 -24.25 -22.64
CA GLY A 224 -17.22 -23.37 -21.63
C GLY A 224 -16.32 -22.21 -21.22
N GLY A 225 -15.13 -22.09 -21.81
CA GLY A 225 -14.23 -20.96 -21.58
C GLY A 225 -13.59 -20.93 -20.19
N LEU A 226 -12.99 -19.81 -19.83
CA LEU A 226 -12.21 -19.58 -18.62
C LEU A 226 -12.98 -19.88 -17.30
N PHE A 227 -14.31 -19.91 -17.34
CA PHE A 227 -15.17 -20.09 -16.19
C PHE A 227 -16.15 -21.28 -16.30
N GLY A 228 -15.86 -22.24 -17.18
CA GLY A 228 -16.66 -23.47 -17.30
C GLY A 228 -18.16 -23.19 -17.47
N GLY A 229 -18.61 -23.02 -18.67
CA GLY A 229 -19.96 -23.09 -19.23
C GLY A 229 -21.19 -22.93 -18.33
N GLY A 230 -21.26 -21.96 -17.45
CA GLY A 230 -22.48 -21.69 -16.69
C GLY A 230 -22.54 -20.25 -16.22
N ASN A 231 -23.74 -19.67 -16.29
CA ASN A 231 -24.01 -18.38 -15.63
C ASN A 231 -24.02 -18.62 -14.11
N VAL A 232 -22.88 -18.42 -13.46
CA VAL A 232 -22.78 -18.44 -12.00
C VAL A 232 -22.85 -17.01 -11.50
N ASP A 233 -23.69 -16.78 -10.49
CA ASP A 233 -23.76 -15.48 -9.83
C ASP A 233 -22.38 -15.15 -9.25
N ARG A 234 -21.80 -14.04 -9.69
CA ARG A 234 -20.48 -13.60 -9.24
C ARG A 234 -20.41 -13.22 -7.74
N HIS A 235 -21.56 -13.10 -7.07
CA HIS A 235 -21.65 -12.93 -5.62
C HIS A 235 -21.85 -14.26 -4.89
N SER A 236 -21.89 -15.38 -5.62
CA SER A 236 -22.01 -16.70 -5.00
C SER A 236 -20.83 -16.97 -4.05
N PRO A 237 -21.08 -17.58 -2.88
CA PRO A 237 -20.03 -18.05 -2.00
C PRO A 237 -19.17 -19.16 -2.62
N ASP A 238 -19.64 -19.78 -3.70
CA ASP A 238 -18.94 -20.85 -4.43
C ASP A 238 -17.85 -20.34 -5.37
N PHE A 239 -17.49 -19.07 -5.28
CA PHE A 239 -16.38 -18.49 -6.02
C PHE A 239 -15.15 -18.30 -5.14
N LEU A 240 -14.00 -18.71 -5.67
CA LEU A 240 -12.69 -18.47 -5.07
C LEU A 240 -12.03 -17.24 -5.70
N ASN A 241 -11.50 -16.36 -4.88
CA ASN A 241 -10.62 -15.31 -5.36
C ASN A 241 -9.19 -15.86 -5.43
N GLU A 242 -8.68 -16.03 -6.65
CA GLU A 242 -7.34 -16.57 -6.91
C GLU A 242 -6.23 -15.54 -6.72
N ARG A 243 -6.59 -14.28 -6.52
CA ARG A 243 -5.62 -13.19 -6.36
C ARG A 243 -5.85 -12.47 -5.05
N GLU A 244 -5.33 -13.06 -4.01
CA GLU A 244 -5.19 -12.41 -2.72
C GLU A 244 -3.71 -12.09 -2.46
N ASN A 245 -3.48 -10.98 -1.80
CA ASN A 245 -2.17 -10.62 -1.29
C ASN A 245 -2.28 -10.31 0.20
N PHE A 246 -1.37 -10.84 1.00
CA PHE A 246 -1.22 -10.46 2.39
C PHE A 246 0.24 -10.17 2.70
N PHE A 247 0.48 -9.15 3.48
CA PHE A 247 1.83 -8.73 3.80
C PHE A 247 1.91 -8.02 5.14
N HIS A 248 3.02 -8.23 5.85
CA HIS A 248 3.39 -7.46 7.02
C HIS A 248 4.89 -7.25 7.02
N LYS A 249 5.31 -5.98 6.98
CA LYS A 249 6.71 -5.57 7.00
C LYS A 249 6.95 -4.62 8.19
N PRO A 250 7.18 -5.14 9.40
CA PRO A 250 7.52 -4.29 10.54
C PRO A 250 8.89 -3.64 10.35
N LEU A 251 8.99 -2.41 10.80
CA LEU A 251 10.23 -1.64 10.89
C LEU A 251 10.38 -1.12 12.32
N VAL A 252 11.55 -1.32 12.90
CA VAL A 252 11.96 -0.68 14.15
C VAL A 252 13.27 0.04 13.89
N ASN A 253 13.36 1.32 14.25
CA ASN A 253 14.59 2.08 14.10
C ASN A 253 14.89 2.93 15.33
N LEU A 254 16.16 3.07 15.61
CA LEU A 254 16.73 3.93 16.63
C LEU A 254 17.61 4.98 15.96
N ASN A 255 17.25 6.23 16.12
CA ASN A 255 18.00 7.38 15.65
C ASN A 255 18.71 8.04 16.84
N HIS A 256 19.99 8.34 16.68
CA HIS A 256 20.77 9.12 17.63
C HIS A 256 21.27 10.39 16.95
N TYR A 257 20.96 11.52 17.52
CA TYR A 257 21.41 12.84 17.09
C TYR A 257 22.39 13.39 18.11
N LEU A 258 23.65 13.55 17.68
CA LEU A 258 24.74 14.09 18.49
C LEU A 258 25.16 15.44 17.92
N THR A 259 25.07 16.49 18.71
CA THR A 259 25.65 17.79 18.42
C THR A 259 27.00 17.89 19.13
N ILE A 260 28.11 17.81 18.39
CA ILE A 260 29.47 17.90 18.95
C ILE A 260 29.81 19.36 19.24
N ASN A 261 29.49 20.25 18.31
CA ASN A 261 29.64 21.69 18.42
C ASN A 261 28.75 22.39 17.36
N ASP A 262 28.82 23.71 17.24
CA ASP A 262 27.99 24.49 16.32
C ASP A 262 28.21 24.14 14.84
N GLN A 263 29.35 23.55 14.49
CA GLN A 263 29.72 23.21 13.12
C GLN A 263 29.61 21.71 12.81
N MET A 264 29.53 20.86 13.83
CA MET A 264 29.60 19.41 13.66
C MET A 264 28.42 18.70 14.37
N ARG A 265 27.68 17.95 13.57
CA ARG A 265 26.60 17.07 14.05
C ARG A 265 26.77 15.67 13.45
N VAL A 266 26.44 14.68 14.24
CA VAL A 266 26.44 13.25 13.82
C VAL A 266 25.04 12.69 14.02
N ASN A 267 24.48 12.13 12.95
CA ASN A 267 23.20 11.44 12.99
C ASN A 267 23.48 9.96 12.70
N SER A 268 23.14 9.10 13.64
CA SER A 268 23.28 7.66 13.49
C SER A 268 21.92 7.00 13.48
N ILE A 269 21.69 6.12 12.51
CA ILE A 269 20.43 5.42 12.34
C ILE A 269 20.72 3.92 12.37
N LEU A 270 20.12 3.22 13.31
CA LEU A 270 20.13 1.76 13.39
C LEU A 270 18.69 1.29 13.17
N TYR A 271 18.48 0.38 12.24
CA TYR A 271 17.15 -0.15 12.00
C TYR A 271 17.15 -1.67 11.78
N TRP A 272 16.02 -2.25 12.06
CA TRP A 272 15.66 -3.63 11.72
C TRP A 272 14.32 -3.65 11.01
N SER A 273 14.22 -4.45 9.97
CA SER A 273 12.95 -4.71 9.28
C SER A 273 12.83 -6.20 9.01
N GLY A 274 11.68 -6.75 9.33
CA GLY A 274 11.28 -8.10 8.95
C GLY A 274 10.26 -8.07 7.82
N GLY A 275 9.87 -9.24 7.35
CA GLY A 275 8.79 -9.37 6.37
C GLY A 275 8.17 -10.75 6.43
N SER A 276 6.86 -10.79 6.37
CA SER A 276 6.09 -12.01 6.14
C SER A 276 4.95 -11.68 5.18
N GLY A 277 4.68 -12.54 4.25
CA GLY A 277 3.62 -12.31 3.29
C GLY A 277 3.55 -13.38 2.26
N GLY A 278 2.55 -13.28 1.44
CA GLY A 278 2.30 -14.18 0.33
C GLY A 278 1.18 -13.66 -0.54
N GLY A 279 0.94 -14.37 -1.61
CA GLY A 279 -0.15 -14.10 -2.53
C GLY A 279 -0.37 -15.31 -3.41
N THR A 280 -1.55 -15.38 -4.01
CA THR A 280 -1.93 -16.40 -4.98
C THR A 280 -1.96 -15.81 -6.37
#